data_47a1f48ae709f7307a575afeed238921
#
_entry.id   47a1f48ae709f7307a575afeed238921
#
_cell.length_a   1.000
_cell.length_b   1.000
_cell.length_c   1.000
_cell.angle_alpha   90.00
_cell.angle_beta   90.00
_cell.angle_gamma   90.00
#
_symmetry.space_group_name_H-M   'P 1'
#
loop_
_entity.id
_entity.type
_entity.pdbx_description
1 polymer ?
#
loop_
_entity_poly.entity_id
_entity_poly.type
_entity_poly.pdbx_seq_one_letter_code
_entity_poly.pdbx_strand_id
1 'polypeptide(L)'
;MSSSIQWFIVILTIVYFLYRENKYRKRIKDISTTLEEIIGGNENLKIHIESKDPLASLVFNINKLVAFYQKDKAKGFRLEQSRKQMLSNLSHDVRTPLASVLGYLDALCNEIVDGEEKLEYLHIAQKKAYALKEYIDELFTIAQLDADELQLTFEKIDLFELLRSEIIGWIPRLENEGIVLEIEIPDEECFIMGDALALIRVLNNLLQNALRYGGDNKFIGINAWIDDYYVNFEVWDKGAGVTKEDISKVFDRLYKSDSSRSTKGHGLGLAIAKELVQKIHGKISMESEAYIKTSVKVSLPKSKK
;
A
#
# COMPACT_ATOMS: atom_id res chain seq x y z
N MET A 1 54.16 -64.80 6.58
CA MET A 1 54.13 -63.41 6.04
C MET A 1 52.70 -62.89 5.74
N SER A 2 51.69 -63.69 5.46
CA SER A 2 50.33 -63.23 5.11
C SER A 2 49.50 -62.67 6.26
N SER A 3 49.61 -63.27 7.45
CA SER A 3 48.83 -62.88 8.65
C SER A 3 49.18 -61.46 9.15
N SER A 4 50.45 -61.10 9.21
CA SER A 4 50.94 -59.80 9.66
C SER A 4 50.51 -58.65 8.75
N ILE A 5 50.42 -58.90 7.46
CA ILE A 5 49.94 -57.92 6.45
C ILE A 5 48.42 -57.68 6.63
N GLN A 6 47.65 -58.72 6.92
CA GLN A 6 46.23 -58.62 7.17
C GLN A 6 45.94 -57.77 8.42
N TRP A 7 46.61 -58.02 9.52
CA TRP A 7 46.50 -57.21 10.73
C TRP A 7 46.87 -55.74 10.51
N PHE A 8 47.93 -55.48 9.73
CA PHE A 8 48.35 -54.12 9.37
C PHE A 8 47.27 -53.35 8.60
N ILE A 9 46.65 -54.02 7.63
CA ILE A 9 45.53 -53.46 6.83
C ILE A 9 44.34 -53.14 7.75
N VAL A 10 43.97 -54.06 8.64
CA VAL A 10 42.89 -53.85 9.62
C VAL A 10 43.13 -52.66 10.53
N ILE A 11 44.33 -52.53 11.07
CA ILE A 11 44.71 -51.42 11.91
C ILE A 11 44.63 -50.10 11.11
N LEU A 12 45.13 -50.06 9.89
CA LEU A 12 45.13 -48.87 9.03
C LEU A 12 43.71 -48.47 8.66
N THR A 13 42.80 -49.40 8.43
CA THR A 13 41.37 -49.12 8.14
C THR A 13 40.67 -48.60 9.40
N ILE A 14 40.96 -49.14 10.59
CA ILE A 14 40.43 -48.65 11.86
C ILE A 14 40.91 -47.21 12.12
N VAL A 15 42.20 -46.94 11.97
CA VAL A 15 42.78 -45.60 12.17
C VAL A 15 42.18 -44.59 11.17
N TYR A 16 42.02 -44.99 9.89
CA TYR A 16 41.36 -44.17 8.90
C TYR A 16 39.89 -43.85 9.26
N PHE A 17 39.18 -44.87 9.75
CA PHE A 17 37.77 -44.70 10.15
C PHE A 17 37.65 -43.75 11.37
N LEU A 18 38.46 -43.92 12.39
CA LEU A 18 38.51 -43.06 13.57
C LEU A 18 38.89 -41.60 13.22
N TYR A 19 39.89 -41.45 12.34
CA TYR A 19 40.26 -40.11 11.85
C TYR A 19 39.11 -39.44 11.10
N ARG A 20 38.43 -40.18 10.24
CA ARG A 20 37.24 -39.68 9.47
C ARG A 20 36.11 -39.33 10.39
N GLU A 21 35.78 -40.15 11.37
CA GLU A 21 34.75 -39.90 12.34
C GLU A 21 35.04 -38.62 13.18
N ASN A 22 36.26 -38.49 13.63
CA ASN A 22 36.66 -37.30 14.39
C ASN A 22 36.58 -36.01 13.57
N LYS A 23 36.93 -36.08 12.28
CA LYS A 23 36.77 -34.95 11.33
C LYS A 23 35.30 -34.56 11.14
N TYR A 24 34.40 -35.54 11.02
CA TYR A 24 32.95 -35.25 10.92
C TYR A 24 32.38 -34.66 12.21
N ARG A 25 32.71 -35.20 13.36
CA ARG A 25 32.27 -34.68 14.65
C ARG A 25 32.71 -33.23 14.86
N LYS A 26 33.94 -32.90 14.51
CA LYS A 26 34.44 -31.52 14.57
C LYS A 26 33.62 -30.58 13.65
N ARG A 27 33.36 -30.98 12.40
CA ARG A 27 32.59 -30.19 11.45
C ARG A 27 31.13 -29.94 11.91
N ILE A 28 30.47 -30.99 12.41
CA ILE A 28 29.12 -30.87 12.96
C ILE A 28 29.12 -29.89 14.13
N LYS A 29 30.12 -29.94 15.01
CA LYS A 29 30.25 -29.00 16.11
C LYS A 29 30.45 -27.56 15.60
N ASP A 30 31.33 -27.35 14.64
CA ASP A 30 31.56 -26.02 14.05
C ASP A 30 30.28 -25.45 13.41
N ILE A 31 29.49 -26.28 12.68
CA ILE A 31 28.19 -25.91 12.13
C ILE A 31 27.21 -25.53 13.25
N SER A 32 27.13 -26.33 14.33
CA SER A 32 26.26 -26.08 15.48
C SER A 32 26.62 -24.77 16.19
N THR A 33 27.92 -24.54 16.43
CA THR A 33 28.39 -23.30 17.08
C THR A 33 28.07 -22.08 16.23
N THR A 34 28.31 -22.12 14.90
CA THR A 34 27.97 -21.02 14.01
C THR A 34 26.46 -20.77 13.97
N LEU A 35 25.65 -21.84 14.00
CA LEU A 35 24.19 -21.71 14.04
C LEU A 35 23.70 -21.09 15.36
N GLU A 36 24.32 -21.47 16.50
CA GLU A 36 24.05 -20.86 17.82
C GLU A 36 24.40 -19.35 17.83
N GLU A 37 25.52 -18.97 17.22
CA GLU A 37 25.88 -17.55 17.05
C GLU A 37 24.88 -16.77 16.19
N ILE A 38 24.38 -17.38 15.10
CA ILE A 38 23.34 -16.78 14.25
C ILE A 38 22.03 -16.60 15.05
N ILE A 39 21.62 -17.61 15.82
CA ILE A 39 20.44 -17.54 16.69
C ILE A 39 20.64 -16.50 17.81
N GLY A 40 21.86 -16.37 18.33
CA GLY A 40 22.25 -15.37 19.33
C GLY A 40 22.27 -13.92 18.85
N GLY A 41 22.01 -13.69 17.55
CA GLY A 41 21.85 -12.34 16.99
C GLY A 41 22.96 -11.89 16.02
N ASN A 42 23.97 -12.73 15.76
CA ASN A 42 24.99 -12.42 14.74
C ASN A 42 24.49 -12.83 13.33
N GLU A 43 23.53 -12.06 12.83
CA GLU A 43 22.78 -12.40 11.60
C GLU A 43 23.63 -12.37 10.32
N ASN A 44 24.83 -11.77 10.34
CA ASN A 44 25.68 -11.67 9.15
C ASN A 44 26.53 -12.91 8.86
N LEU A 45 26.53 -13.87 9.77
CA LEU A 45 27.28 -15.10 9.61
C LEU A 45 26.63 -16.04 8.59
N LYS A 46 27.48 -16.70 7.80
CA LYS A 46 27.11 -17.81 6.93
C LYS A 46 27.97 -19.02 7.28
N ILE A 47 27.38 -20.18 7.26
CA ILE A 47 28.11 -21.43 7.44
C ILE A 47 28.84 -21.72 6.14
N HIS A 48 30.18 -21.79 6.21
CA HIS A 48 31.02 -22.10 5.05
C HIS A 48 31.41 -23.58 5.06
N ILE A 49 31.26 -24.21 3.90
CA ILE A 49 31.62 -25.62 3.70
C ILE A 49 32.12 -25.83 2.27
N GLU A 50 33.06 -26.76 2.10
CA GLU A 50 33.53 -27.12 0.77
C GLU A 50 32.45 -27.86 -0.01
N SER A 51 32.36 -27.60 -1.33
CA SER A 51 31.28 -28.16 -2.20
C SER A 51 31.34 -29.72 -2.31
N LYS A 52 32.50 -30.32 -2.04
CA LYS A 52 32.70 -31.79 -2.05
C LYS A 52 32.39 -32.46 -0.69
N ASP A 53 32.03 -31.70 0.32
CA ASP A 53 31.71 -32.25 1.63
C ASP A 53 30.32 -32.92 1.62
N PRO A 54 30.19 -34.09 2.23
CA PRO A 54 28.89 -34.77 2.35
C PRO A 54 27.81 -33.93 3.04
N LEU A 55 28.20 -32.96 3.89
CA LEU A 55 27.27 -32.04 4.58
C LEU A 55 26.96 -30.78 3.78
N ALA A 56 27.53 -30.61 2.57
CA ALA A 56 27.35 -29.39 1.78
C ALA A 56 25.88 -29.09 1.45
N SER A 57 25.10 -30.11 1.09
CA SER A 57 23.67 -29.97 0.81
C SER A 57 22.87 -29.50 2.04
N LEU A 58 23.19 -30.05 3.22
CA LEU A 58 22.56 -29.66 4.48
C LEU A 58 22.88 -28.21 4.81
N VAL A 59 24.15 -27.82 4.75
CA VAL A 59 24.58 -26.45 5.02
C VAL A 59 23.98 -25.45 4.04
N PHE A 60 23.89 -25.83 2.76
CA PHE A 60 23.20 -24.99 1.76
C PHE A 60 21.73 -24.72 2.14
N ASN A 61 20.99 -25.76 2.55
CA ASN A 61 19.60 -25.63 2.96
C ASN A 61 19.46 -24.81 4.25
N ILE A 62 20.37 -24.98 5.22
CA ILE A 62 20.42 -24.18 6.44
C ILE A 62 20.66 -22.70 6.09
N ASN A 63 21.65 -22.38 5.27
CA ASN A 63 21.91 -21.01 4.86
C ASN A 63 20.73 -20.38 4.12
N LYS A 64 20.01 -21.16 3.30
CA LYS A 64 18.78 -20.71 2.61
C LYS A 64 17.66 -20.41 3.62
N LEU A 65 17.49 -21.27 4.62
CA LEU A 65 16.52 -21.06 5.70
C LEU A 65 16.85 -19.81 6.52
N VAL A 66 18.13 -19.62 6.89
CA VAL A 66 18.59 -18.43 7.60
C VAL A 66 18.32 -17.16 6.79
N ALA A 67 18.66 -17.17 5.49
CA ALA A 67 18.41 -16.03 4.60
C ALA A 67 16.91 -15.72 4.47
N PHE A 68 16.05 -16.74 4.41
CA PHE A 68 14.60 -16.56 4.40
C PHE A 68 14.10 -15.93 5.71
N TYR A 69 14.56 -16.45 6.86
CA TYR A 69 14.20 -15.92 8.19
C TYR A 69 14.65 -14.47 8.37
N GLN A 70 15.88 -14.13 7.96
CA GLN A 70 16.40 -12.76 8.00
C GLN A 70 15.56 -11.80 7.14
N LYS A 71 15.18 -12.23 5.94
CA LYS A 71 14.31 -11.45 5.04
C LYS A 71 12.94 -11.21 5.66
N ASP A 72 12.36 -12.22 6.27
CA ASP A 72 11.04 -12.13 6.92
C ASP A 72 11.07 -11.23 8.15
N LYS A 73 12.10 -11.37 8.99
CA LYS A 73 12.33 -10.50 10.15
C LYS A 73 12.55 -9.03 9.75
N ALA A 74 13.35 -8.80 8.71
CA ALA A 74 13.56 -7.45 8.17
C ALA A 74 12.27 -6.84 7.61
N LYS A 75 11.41 -7.66 6.97
CA LYS A 75 10.07 -7.25 6.52
C LYS A 75 9.17 -6.88 7.70
N GLY A 76 9.13 -7.71 8.73
CA GLY A 76 8.36 -7.45 9.96
C GLY A 76 8.81 -6.15 10.65
N PHE A 77 10.12 -5.95 10.79
CA PHE A 77 10.66 -4.72 11.38
C PHE A 77 10.31 -3.46 10.58
N ARG A 78 10.38 -3.53 9.24
CA ARG A 78 9.98 -2.41 8.37
C ARG A 78 8.48 -2.10 8.50
N LEU A 79 7.65 -3.12 8.59
CA LEU A 79 6.20 -2.98 8.79
C LEU A 79 5.91 -2.30 10.14
N GLU A 80 6.58 -2.70 11.20
CA GLU A 80 6.43 -2.11 12.53
C GLU A 80 6.90 -0.64 12.57
N GLN A 81 8.04 -0.34 11.95
CA GLN A 81 8.51 1.04 11.80
C GLN A 81 7.54 1.90 10.99
N SER A 82 7.05 1.38 9.86
CA SER A 82 6.05 2.06 9.04
C SER A 82 4.78 2.34 9.84
N ARG A 83 4.31 1.38 10.64
CA ARG A 83 3.16 1.54 11.52
C ARG A 83 3.38 2.61 12.59
N LYS A 84 4.55 2.62 13.25
CA LYS A 84 4.90 3.66 14.26
C LYS A 84 4.96 5.05 13.62
N GLN A 85 5.62 5.16 12.46
CA GLN A 85 5.70 6.42 11.71
C GLN A 85 4.30 6.90 11.28
N MET A 86 3.46 5.97 10.80
CA MET A 86 2.08 6.26 10.45
C MET A 86 1.32 6.85 11.65
N LEU A 87 1.33 6.21 12.82
CA LEU A 87 0.66 6.70 14.03
C LEU A 87 1.16 8.09 14.48
N SER A 88 2.46 8.34 14.36
CA SER A 88 3.04 9.65 14.66
C SER A 88 2.53 10.73 13.71
N ASN A 89 2.54 10.46 12.40
CA ASN A 89 2.05 11.39 11.39
C ASN A 89 0.54 11.65 11.56
N LEU A 90 -0.25 10.59 11.83
CA LEU A 90 -1.69 10.71 12.08
C LEU A 90 -2.00 11.62 13.26
N SER A 91 -1.26 11.47 14.37
CA SER A 91 -1.45 12.30 15.55
C SER A 91 -1.19 13.78 15.27
N HIS A 92 -0.18 14.07 14.44
CA HIS A 92 0.13 15.44 14.03
C HIS A 92 -0.96 16.00 13.09
N ASP A 93 -1.37 15.20 12.10
CA ASP A 93 -2.30 15.62 11.04
C ASP A 93 -3.75 15.77 11.55
N VAL A 94 -4.11 15.11 12.66
CA VAL A 94 -5.36 15.34 13.39
C VAL A 94 -5.27 16.59 14.27
N ARG A 95 -4.15 16.78 14.99
CA ARG A 95 -3.98 17.87 15.93
C ARG A 95 -4.07 19.26 15.28
N THR A 96 -3.46 19.41 14.12
CA THR A 96 -3.40 20.70 13.41
C THR A 96 -4.78 21.25 13.01
N PRO A 97 -5.65 20.51 12.28
CA PRO A 97 -7.00 21.00 11.98
C PRO A 97 -7.87 21.14 13.22
N LEU A 98 -7.73 20.26 14.23
CA LEU A 98 -8.46 20.37 15.50
C LEU A 98 -8.10 21.66 16.25
N ALA A 99 -6.82 21.98 16.38
CA ALA A 99 -6.37 23.21 16.99
C ALA A 99 -6.90 24.45 16.24
N SER A 100 -6.96 24.36 14.90
CA SER A 100 -7.52 25.43 14.06
C SER A 100 -9.03 25.61 14.32
N VAL A 101 -9.81 24.52 14.39
CA VAL A 101 -11.25 24.56 14.73
C VAL A 101 -11.46 25.21 16.09
N LEU A 102 -10.72 24.73 17.10
CA LEU A 102 -10.79 25.29 18.46
C LEU A 102 -10.43 26.79 18.48
N GLY A 103 -9.37 27.21 17.79
CA GLY A 103 -8.98 28.61 17.74
C GLY A 103 -10.03 29.54 17.12
N TYR A 104 -10.72 29.10 16.05
CA TYR A 104 -11.82 29.87 15.47
C TYR A 104 -13.04 29.91 16.41
N LEU A 105 -13.36 28.79 17.07
CA LEU A 105 -14.46 28.76 18.06
C LEU A 105 -14.15 29.62 19.31
N ASP A 106 -12.91 29.58 19.80
CA ASP A 106 -12.48 30.40 20.93
C ASP A 106 -12.59 31.90 20.60
N ALA A 107 -12.20 32.29 19.38
CA ALA A 107 -12.35 33.68 18.92
C ALA A 107 -13.80 34.12 18.87
N LEU A 108 -14.72 33.24 18.45
CA LEU A 108 -16.16 33.50 18.46
C LEU A 108 -16.74 33.57 19.87
N CYS A 109 -16.35 32.63 20.76
CA CYS A 109 -16.86 32.57 22.13
C CYS A 109 -16.35 33.73 23.01
N ASN A 110 -15.13 34.22 22.76
CA ASN A 110 -14.54 35.35 23.49
C ASN A 110 -14.85 36.69 22.83
N GLU A 111 -15.76 36.76 21.87
CA GLU A 111 -16.19 38.00 21.19
C GLU A 111 -15.01 38.80 20.58
N ILE A 112 -13.95 38.11 20.14
CA ILE A 112 -12.75 38.73 19.51
C ILE A 112 -13.09 39.27 18.12
N VAL A 113 -14.12 38.71 17.45
CA VAL A 113 -14.60 39.11 16.13
C VAL A 113 -16.05 39.49 16.14
N ASP A 114 -16.43 40.48 15.32
CA ASP A 114 -17.77 41.03 15.23
C ASP A 114 -18.31 41.04 13.79
N GLY A 115 -19.66 41.26 13.70
CA GLY A 115 -20.32 41.48 12.42
C GLY A 115 -20.19 40.31 11.44
N GLU A 116 -19.76 40.63 10.21
CA GLU A 116 -19.60 39.65 9.13
C GLU A 116 -18.48 38.66 9.38
N GLU A 117 -17.43 39.03 10.11
CA GLU A 117 -16.32 38.15 10.45
C GLU A 117 -16.76 36.96 11.32
N LYS A 118 -17.80 37.10 12.15
CA LYS A 118 -18.38 35.98 12.92
C LYS A 118 -18.86 34.86 12.01
N LEU A 119 -19.55 35.22 10.93
CA LEU A 119 -20.06 34.25 9.97
C LEU A 119 -18.92 33.58 9.20
N GLU A 120 -17.91 34.36 8.81
CA GLU A 120 -16.72 33.83 8.14
C GLU A 120 -15.99 32.82 9.03
N TYR A 121 -15.72 33.16 10.30
CA TYR A 121 -15.05 32.27 11.26
C TYR A 121 -15.85 30.98 11.49
N LEU A 122 -17.19 31.10 11.60
CA LEU A 122 -18.06 29.92 11.72
C LEU A 122 -17.97 29.01 10.51
N HIS A 123 -17.99 29.57 9.28
CA HIS A 123 -17.84 28.80 8.05
C HIS A 123 -16.47 28.14 7.95
N ILE A 124 -15.39 28.84 8.35
CA ILE A 124 -14.05 28.26 8.36
C ILE A 124 -13.97 27.12 9.38
N ALA A 125 -14.48 27.31 10.60
CA ALA A 125 -14.50 26.27 11.62
C ALA A 125 -15.28 25.04 11.13
N GLN A 126 -16.47 25.25 10.55
CA GLN A 126 -17.29 24.20 9.98
C GLN A 126 -16.55 23.43 8.87
N LYS A 127 -15.97 24.14 7.90
CA LYS A 127 -15.18 23.53 6.80
C LYS A 127 -14.01 22.69 7.32
N LYS A 128 -13.32 23.19 8.36
CA LYS A 128 -12.20 22.46 9.00
C LYS A 128 -12.69 21.23 9.76
N ALA A 129 -13.83 21.31 10.45
CA ALA A 129 -14.42 20.19 11.17
C ALA A 129 -14.85 19.06 10.20
N TYR A 130 -15.47 19.41 9.05
CA TYR A 130 -15.81 18.42 8.02
C TYR A 130 -14.57 17.78 7.43
N ALA A 131 -13.52 18.53 7.11
CA ALA A 131 -12.27 17.98 6.61
C ALA A 131 -11.60 17.03 7.62
N LEU A 132 -11.67 17.35 8.92
CA LEU A 132 -11.18 16.47 9.99
C LEU A 132 -12.02 15.19 10.09
N LYS A 133 -13.34 15.28 9.96
CA LYS A 133 -14.23 14.12 9.94
C LYS A 133 -13.88 13.19 8.77
N GLU A 134 -13.77 13.72 7.54
CA GLU A 134 -13.36 12.92 6.36
C GLU A 134 -12.03 12.19 6.60
N TYR A 135 -11.06 12.88 7.19
CA TYR A 135 -9.77 12.27 7.51
C TYR A 135 -9.88 11.12 8.52
N ILE A 136 -10.67 11.29 9.57
CA ILE A 136 -10.92 10.23 10.56
C ILE A 136 -11.62 9.03 9.91
N ASP A 137 -12.58 9.27 9.01
CA ASP A 137 -13.29 8.21 8.27
C ASP A 137 -12.33 7.44 7.35
N GLU A 138 -11.36 8.11 6.69
CA GLU A 138 -10.28 7.48 5.93
C GLU A 138 -9.41 6.60 6.82
N LEU A 139 -9.02 7.10 8.02
CA LEU A 139 -8.20 6.36 8.98
C LEU A 139 -8.91 5.11 9.50
N PHE A 140 -10.19 5.23 9.82
CA PHE A 140 -11.00 4.10 10.26
C PHE A 140 -11.10 3.03 9.19
N THR A 141 -11.26 3.45 7.93
CA THR A 141 -11.26 2.54 6.78
C THR A 141 -9.95 1.75 6.67
N ILE A 142 -8.80 2.44 6.81
CA ILE A 142 -7.49 1.77 6.77
C ILE A 142 -7.36 0.77 7.92
N ALA A 143 -7.79 1.16 9.14
CA ALA A 143 -7.74 0.27 10.28
C ALA A 143 -8.57 -1.01 10.06
N GLN A 144 -9.78 -0.88 9.49
CA GLN A 144 -10.62 -2.02 9.14
C GLN A 144 -9.99 -2.89 8.03
N LEU A 145 -9.35 -2.28 7.03
CA LEU A 145 -8.63 -2.98 5.97
C LEU A 145 -7.44 -3.77 6.52
N ASP A 146 -6.67 -3.19 7.45
CA ASP A 146 -5.52 -3.84 8.09
C ASP A 146 -5.90 -5.01 8.99
N ALA A 147 -7.01 -4.88 9.71
CA ALA A 147 -7.55 -5.92 10.56
C ALA A 147 -8.28 -7.03 9.79
N ASP A 148 -8.43 -6.87 8.46
CA ASP A 148 -9.29 -7.72 7.61
C ASP A 148 -10.74 -7.80 8.11
N GLU A 149 -11.18 -6.73 8.79
CA GLU A 149 -12.52 -6.61 9.38
C GLU A 149 -13.55 -6.00 8.43
N LEU A 150 -13.09 -5.43 7.29
CA LEU A 150 -13.98 -4.87 6.29
C LEU A 150 -14.76 -5.99 5.60
N GLN A 151 -16.02 -6.13 5.98
CA GLN A 151 -16.94 -7.06 5.34
C GLN A 151 -17.48 -6.44 4.06
N LEU A 152 -17.18 -7.07 2.91
CA LEU A 152 -17.71 -6.68 1.62
C LEU A 152 -18.96 -7.51 1.29
N THR A 153 -19.99 -6.84 0.79
CA THR A 153 -21.22 -7.49 0.33
C THR A 153 -21.17 -7.59 -1.19
N PHE A 154 -20.80 -8.79 -1.68
CA PHE A 154 -20.72 -9.01 -3.12
C PHE A 154 -22.11 -9.18 -3.72
N GLU A 155 -22.44 -8.30 -4.66
CA GLU A 155 -23.68 -8.31 -5.43
C GLU A 155 -23.43 -8.07 -6.92
N LYS A 156 -24.44 -8.33 -7.74
CA LYS A 156 -24.38 -8.05 -9.17
C LYS A 156 -24.70 -6.58 -9.39
N ILE A 157 -23.72 -5.81 -9.87
CA ILE A 157 -23.79 -4.35 -10.03
C ILE A 157 -23.65 -3.98 -11.50
N ASP A 158 -24.50 -3.12 -12.00
CA ASP A 158 -24.25 -2.40 -13.25
C ASP A 158 -23.23 -1.28 -12.97
N LEU A 159 -21.98 -1.50 -13.38
CA LEU A 159 -20.89 -0.57 -13.11
C LEU A 159 -21.11 0.78 -13.80
N PHE A 160 -21.60 0.79 -15.04
CA PHE A 160 -21.74 2.03 -15.77
C PHE A 160 -22.85 2.92 -15.19
N GLU A 161 -23.94 2.30 -14.73
CA GLU A 161 -25.01 3.03 -14.05
C GLU A 161 -24.55 3.56 -12.67
N LEU A 162 -23.79 2.76 -11.92
CA LEU A 162 -23.20 3.19 -10.66
C LEU A 162 -22.28 4.40 -10.87
N LEU A 163 -21.41 4.35 -11.89
CA LEU A 163 -20.51 5.48 -12.19
C LEU A 163 -21.32 6.73 -12.56
N ARG A 164 -22.34 6.62 -13.44
CA ARG A 164 -23.18 7.76 -13.83
C ARG A 164 -23.90 8.38 -12.63
N SER A 165 -24.50 7.56 -11.79
CA SER A 165 -25.25 8.04 -10.60
C SER A 165 -24.36 8.79 -9.60
N GLU A 166 -23.15 8.30 -9.36
CA GLU A 166 -22.20 8.95 -8.46
C GLU A 166 -21.62 10.24 -9.03
N ILE A 167 -21.31 10.27 -10.32
CA ILE A 167 -20.78 11.46 -11.00
C ILE A 167 -21.78 12.62 -10.94
N ILE A 168 -23.08 12.37 -11.05
CA ILE A 168 -24.14 13.39 -10.92
C ILE A 168 -23.98 14.15 -9.59
N GLY A 169 -23.67 13.46 -8.50
CA GLY A 169 -23.44 14.07 -7.20
C GLY A 169 -22.21 15.01 -7.13
N TRP A 170 -21.26 14.82 -8.04
CA TRP A 170 -20.05 15.64 -8.11
C TRP A 170 -20.20 16.91 -8.96
N ILE A 171 -21.12 16.93 -9.93
CA ILE A 171 -21.29 18.05 -10.86
C ILE A 171 -21.39 19.41 -10.17
N PRO A 172 -22.25 19.63 -9.15
CA PRO A 172 -22.36 20.95 -8.52
C PRO A 172 -21.05 21.43 -7.87
N ARG A 173 -20.27 20.49 -7.33
CA ARG A 173 -18.98 20.80 -6.72
C ARG A 173 -17.94 21.18 -7.76
N LEU A 174 -17.87 20.45 -8.85
CA LEU A 174 -16.92 20.70 -9.95
C LEU A 174 -17.24 22.02 -10.67
N GLU A 175 -18.52 22.32 -10.90
CA GLU A 175 -18.97 23.59 -11.47
C GLU A 175 -18.60 24.78 -10.59
N ASN A 176 -18.81 24.68 -9.27
CA ASN A 176 -18.44 25.73 -8.32
C ASN A 176 -16.92 26.01 -8.31
N GLU A 177 -16.10 25.01 -8.60
CA GLU A 177 -14.64 25.15 -8.70
C GLU A 177 -14.19 25.51 -10.14
N GLY A 178 -15.13 25.62 -11.08
CA GLY A 178 -14.90 25.99 -12.47
C GLY A 178 -14.15 24.89 -13.24
N ILE A 179 -14.39 23.63 -12.89
CA ILE A 179 -13.74 22.46 -13.52
C ILE A 179 -14.58 21.99 -14.69
N VAL A 180 -13.94 21.80 -15.84
CA VAL A 180 -14.52 21.17 -17.01
C VAL A 180 -14.52 19.67 -16.81
N LEU A 181 -15.70 19.05 -16.84
CA LEU A 181 -15.88 17.60 -16.71
C LEU A 181 -16.17 16.98 -18.08
N GLU A 182 -15.37 16.01 -18.49
CA GLU A 182 -15.59 15.19 -19.69
C GLU A 182 -15.93 13.77 -19.28
N ILE A 183 -17.02 13.21 -19.82
CA ILE A 183 -17.54 11.89 -19.45
C ILE A 183 -17.73 11.06 -20.71
N GLU A 184 -17.03 9.92 -20.78
CA GLU A 184 -17.19 8.92 -21.83
C GLU A 184 -17.53 7.56 -21.19
N ILE A 185 -18.81 7.33 -20.93
CA ILE A 185 -19.33 6.07 -20.36
C ILE A 185 -20.36 5.51 -21.35
N PRO A 186 -20.17 4.25 -21.82
CA PRO A 186 -21.12 3.61 -22.72
C PRO A 186 -22.54 3.53 -22.13
N ASP A 187 -23.58 3.62 -22.99
CA ASP A 187 -24.97 3.52 -22.53
C ASP A 187 -25.42 2.09 -22.25
N GLU A 188 -24.62 1.08 -22.65
CA GLU A 188 -24.93 -0.32 -22.43
C GLU A 188 -24.78 -0.73 -20.95
N GLU A 189 -25.61 -1.69 -20.52
CA GLU A 189 -25.48 -2.29 -19.18
C GLU A 189 -24.22 -3.16 -19.08
N CYS A 190 -23.46 -3.01 -18.00
CA CYS A 190 -22.29 -3.82 -17.78
C CYS A 190 -22.17 -4.32 -16.34
N PHE A 191 -22.46 -5.60 -16.17
CA PHE A 191 -22.52 -6.22 -14.85
C PHE A 191 -21.17 -6.80 -14.39
N ILE A 192 -20.84 -6.50 -13.15
CA ILE A 192 -19.73 -7.08 -12.41
C ILE A 192 -20.23 -7.69 -11.10
N MET A 193 -19.42 -8.54 -10.47
CA MET A 193 -19.61 -8.97 -9.08
C MET A 193 -18.70 -8.13 -8.17
N GLY A 194 -19.29 -7.37 -7.26
CA GLY A 194 -18.54 -6.46 -6.39
C GLY A 194 -19.39 -5.92 -5.25
N ASP A 195 -18.82 -4.99 -4.50
CA ASP A 195 -19.49 -4.25 -3.43
C ASP A 195 -19.70 -2.81 -3.90
N ALA A 196 -20.97 -2.36 -3.95
CA ALA A 196 -21.31 -1.03 -4.46
C ALA A 196 -20.69 0.09 -3.63
N LEU A 197 -20.69 -0.03 -2.29
CA LEU A 197 -20.12 0.99 -1.41
C LEU A 197 -18.60 1.08 -1.55
N ALA A 198 -17.92 -0.06 -1.73
CA ALA A 198 -16.49 -0.08 -2.00
C ALA A 198 -16.16 0.61 -3.34
N LEU A 199 -16.94 0.35 -4.39
CA LEU A 199 -16.76 0.98 -5.71
C LEU A 199 -17.02 2.49 -5.67
N ILE A 200 -18.08 2.93 -5.01
CA ILE A 200 -18.38 4.34 -4.76
C ILE A 200 -17.21 5.02 -4.05
N ARG A 201 -16.67 4.37 -3.01
CA ARG A 201 -15.51 4.88 -2.27
C ARG A 201 -14.26 4.95 -3.14
N VAL A 202 -14.02 3.96 -4.01
CA VAL A 202 -12.93 4.00 -4.98
C VAL A 202 -13.09 5.20 -5.90
N LEU A 203 -14.25 5.36 -6.56
CA LEU A 203 -14.51 6.47 -7.49
C LEU A 203 -14.32 7.83 -6.78
N ASN A 204 -14.87 7.99 -5.58
CA ASN A 204 -14.76 9.22 -4.80
C ASN A 204 -13.30 9.57 -4.45
N ASN A 205 -12.48 8.57 -4.10
CA ASN A 205 -11.05 8.78 -3.88
C ASN A 205 -10.31 9.22 -5.15
N LEU A 206 -10.66 8.64 -6.31
CA LEU A 206 -10.06 9.02 -7.58
C LEU A 206 -10.47 10.45 -7.99
N LEU A 207 -11.75 10.79 -7.87
CA LEU A 207 -12.27 12.13 -8.17
C LEU A 207 -11.69 13.19 -7.23
N GLN A 208 -11.61 12.92 -5.93
CA GLN A 208 -10.95 13.82 -4.99
C GLN A 208 -9.47 14.01 -5.31
N ASN A 209 -8.79 12.96 -5.77
CA ASN A 209 -7.40 13.04 -6.17
C ASN A 209 -7.24 13.92 -7.41
N ALA A 210 -8.05 13.70 -8.46
CA ALA A 210 -8.05 14.50 -9.67
C ALA A 210 -8.39 15.97 -9.40
N LEU A 211 -9.39 16.25 -8.55
CA LEU A 211 -9.75 17.60 -8.12
C LEU A 211 -8.60 18.32 -7.40
N ARG A 212 -7.85 17.58 -6.57
CA ARG A 212 -6.79 18.14 -5.73
C ARG A 212 -5.52 18.44 -6.52
N TYR A 213 -5.15 17.59 -7.46
CA TYR A 213 -3.87 17.64 -8.16
C TYR A 213 -4.00 18.10 -9.62
N GLY A 214 -5.19 17.96 -10.21
CA GLY A 214 -5.52 18.47 -11.54
C GLY A 214 -5.90 19.94 -11.61
N GLY A 215 -5.94 20.63 -10.44
CA GLY A 215 -6.62 21.91 -10.24
C GLY A 215 -6.18 23.09 -11.12
N ASP A 216 -4.93 23.16 -11.54
CA ASP A 216 -4.43 24.31 -12.32
C ASP A 216 -5.02 24.36 -13.74
N ASN A 217 -5.26 23.22 -14.37
CA ASN A 217 -5.85 23.14 -15.72
C ASN A 217 -7.38 22.97 -15.72
N LYS A 218 -7.99 22.93 -14.53
CA LYS A 218 -9.44 22.88 -14.33
C LYS A 218 -10.17 21.87 -15.22
N PHE A 219 -9.60 20.67 -15.32
CA PHE A 219 -10.11 19.62 -16.16
C PHE A 219 -10.08 18.26 -15.44
N ILE A 220 -11.20 17.54 -15.54
CA ILE A 220 -11.29 16.13 -15.10
C ILE A 220 -12.01 15.34 -16.18
N GLY A 221 -11.45 14.19 -16.57
CA GLY A 221 -12.08 13.26 -17.49
C GLY A 221 -12.39 11.93 -16.80
N ILE A 222 -13.49 11.32 -17.19
CA ILE A 222 -13.91 10.00 -16.74
C ILE A 222 -14.28 9.17 -17.93
N ASN A 223 -13.54 8.08 -18.17
CA ASN A 223 -13.80 7.16 -19.27
C ASN A 223 -14.11 5.77 -18.71
N ALA A 224 -15.03 5.06 -19.34
CA ALA A 224 -15.29 3.66 -19.05
C ALA A 224 -15.39 2.86 -20.35
N TRP A 225 -14.94 1.61 -20.32
CA TRP A 225 -14.99 0.70 -21.49
C TRP A 225 -14.91 -0.76 -21.07
N ILE A 226 -15.27 -1.62 -21.98
CA ILE A 226 -15.20 -3.08 -21.79
C ILE A 226 -14.11 -3.62 -22.69
N ASP A 227 -13.25 -4.48 -22.16
CA ASP A 227 -12.38 -5.35 -22.94
C ASP A 227 -12.82 -6.82 -22.84
N ASP A 228 -12.03 -7.75 -23.39
CA ASP A 228 -12.41 -9.16 -23.43
C ASP A 228 -12.65 -9.77 -22.03
N TYR A 229 -11.90 -9.34 -21.02
CA TYR A 229 -11.87 -9.95 -19.69
C TYR A 229 -12.28 -9.00 -18.57
N TYR A 230 -12.17 -7.68 -18.79
CA TYR A 230 -12.36 -6.66 -17.77
C TYR A 230 -13.35 -5.59 -18.19
N VAL A 231 -14.01 -5.05 -17.21
CA VAL A 231 -14.67 -3.75 -17.30
C VAL A 231 -13.73 -2.74 -16.67
N ASN A 232 -13.43 -1.69 -17.42
CA ASN A 232 -12.46 -0.69 -17.02
C ASN A 232 -13.14 0.66 -16.85
N PHE A 233 -12.65 1.44 -15.90
CA PHE A 233 -12.86 2.88 -15.86
C PHE A 233 -11.59 3.58 -15.46
N GLU A 234 -11.45 4.82 -15.90
CA GLU A 234 -10.36 5.69 -15.47
C GLU A 234 -10.90 7.07 -15.09
N VAL A 235 -10.25 7.67 -14.11
CA VAL A 235 -10.37 9.10 -13.80
C VAL A 235 -9.04 9.75 -14.12
N TRP A 236 -9.07 10.83 -14.88
CA TRP A 236 -7.85 11.49 -15.32
C TRP A 236 -7.95 13.03 -15.27
N ASP A 237 -6.80 13.66 -15.14
CA ASP A 237 -6.62 15.10 -15.07
C ASP A 237 -5.44 15.57 -15.94
N LYS A 238 -5.33 16.89 -16.11
CA LYS A 238 -4.24 17.55 -16.85
C LYS A 238 -3.29 18.34 -15.91
N GLY A 239 -3.13 17.87 -14.67
CA GLY A 239 -2.30 18.53 -13.68
C GLY A 239 -0.80 18.37 -13.89
N ALA A 240 -0.03 18.73 -12.87
CA ALA A 240 1.44 18.69 -12.88
C ALA A 240 2.04 17.28 -13.10
N GLY A 241 1.21 16.24 -12.97
CA GLY A 241 1.62 14.86 -13.16
C GLY A 241 2.44 14.29 -12.02
N VAL A 242 2.88 13.05 -12.23
CA VAL A 242 3.68 12.26 -11.28
C VAL A 242 4.92 11.73 -11.98
N THR A 243 6.09 11.81 -11.32
CA THR A 243 7.34 11.30 -11.90
C THR A 243 7.31 9.77 -12.03
N LYS A 244 8.10 9.22 -12.98
CA LYS A 244 8.18 7.75 -13.16
C LYS A 244 8.64 7.02 -11.89
N GLU A 245 9.47 7.66 -11.09
CA GLU A 245 9.98 7.12 -9.83
C GLU A 245 8.89 7.08 -8.74
N ASP A 246 7.97 8.03 -8.78
CA ASP A 246 6.89 8.17 -7.80
C ASP A 246 5.65 7.36 -8.16
N ILE A 247 5.42 7.02 -9.44
CA ILE A 247 4.26 6.21 -9.87
C ILE A 247 4.15 4.90 -9.09
N SER A 248 5.28 4.26 -8.77
CA SER A 248 5.28 3.02 -7.99
C SER A 248 4.89 3.21 -6.52
N LYS A 249 4.99 4.45 -6.01
CA LYS A 249 4.79 4.81 -4.60
C LYS A 249 3.46 5.52 -4.33
N VAL A 250 2.78 6.06 -5.36
CA VAL A 250 1.54 6.84 -5.16
C VAL A 250 0.42 6.08 -4.47
N PHE A 251 0.48 4.75 -4.51
CA PHE A 251 -0.45 3.85 -3.82
C PHE A 251 0.03 3.46 -2.41
N ASP A 252 1.20 3.93 -1.98
CA ASP A 252 1.67 3.68 -0.62
C ASP A 252 0.98 4.64 0.34
N ARG A 253 0.67 4.17 1.54
CA ARG A 253 -0.01 4.96 2.58
C ARG A 253 0.80 6.17 2.99
N LEU A 254 0.14 7.32 3.14
CA LEU A 254 0.74 8.62 3.52
C LEU A 254 1.79 9.12 2.53
N TYR A 255 1.89 8.51 1.35
CA TYR A 255 2.81 8.98 0.34
C TYR A 255 2.32 10.30 -0.25
N LYS A 256 3.25 11.25 -0.36
CA LYS A 256 3.07 12.52 -1.06
C LYS A 256 4.34 12.79 -1.85
N SER A 257 4.23 13.16 -3.11
CA SER A 257 5.38 13.62 -3.88
C SER A 257 5.92 14.94 -3.31
N ASP A 258 7.18 15.23 -3.53
CA ASP A 258 7.80 16.48 -3.02
C ASP A 258 7.08 17.74 -3.55
N SER A 259 6.58 17.70 -4.78
CA SER A 259 5.78 18.76 -5.39
C SER A 259 4.38 18.92 -4.76
N SER A 260 3.86 17.90 -4.10
CA SER A 260 2.52 17.88 -3.50
C SER A 260 2.50 18.07 -1.97
N ARG A 261 3.66 18.30 -1.33
CA ARG A 261 3.73 18.47 0.13
C ARG A 261 2.97 19.70 0.63
N SER A 262 2.82 20.72 -0.20
CA SER A 262 2.05 21.94 0.11
C SER A 262 0.54 21.80 -0.15
N THR A 263 0.12 20.79 -0.91
CA THR A 263 -1.28 20.56 -1.24
C THR A 263 -2.03 19.84 -0.09
N LYS A 264 -3.27 20.28 0.17
CA LYS A 264 -4.15 19.70 1.18
C LYS A 264 -4.48 18.26 0.83
N GLY A 265 -4.04 17.29 1.65
CA GLY A 265 -4.37 15.88 1.49
C GLY A 265 -3.54 15.01 2.41
N HIS A 266 -4.04 13.85 2.77
CA HIS A 266 -3.41 13.00 3.76
C HIS A 266 -2.63 11.82 3.14
N GLY A 267 -2.70 11.64 1.79
CA GLY A 267 -2.01 10.55 1.08
C GLY A 267 -2.59 9.17 1.38
N LEU A 268 -3.87 9.10 1.74
CA LEU A 268 -4.56 7.84 2.07
C LEU A 268 -5.50 7.37 0.95
N GLY A 269 -6.10 8.29 0.19
CA GLY A 269 -7.16 7.98 -0.76
C GLY A 269 -6.77 6.93 -1.82
N LEU A 270 -5.61 7.08 -2.48
CA LEU A 270 -5.14 6.10 -3.47
C LEU A 270 -4.77 4.75 -2.84
N ALA A 271 -4.24 4.75 -1.62
CA ALA A 271 -3.97 3.52 -0.88
C ALA A 271 -5.27 2.77 -0.55
N ILE A 272 -6.30 3.48 -0.07
CA ILE A 272 -7.63 2.93 0.18
C ILE A 272 -8.24 2.39 -1.12
N ALA A 273 -8.18 3.16 -2.21
CA ALA A 273 -8.70 2.74 -3.51
C ALA A 273 -8.03 1.44 -3.98
N LYS A 274 -6.70 1.32 -3.85
CA LYS A 274 -5.96 0.11 -4.21
C LYS A 274 -6.39 -1.11 -3.38
N GLU A 275 -6.46 -0.97 -2.07
CA GLU A 275 -6.86 -2.06 -1.16
C GLU A 275 -8.30 -2.53 -1.45
N LEU A 276 -9.25 -1.60 -1.66
CA LEU A 276 -10.62 -1.92 -1.99
C LEU A 276 -10.72 -2.63 -3.35
N VAL A 277 -10.03 -2.10 -4.38
CA VAL A 277 -9.99 -2.73 -5.71
C VAL A 277 -9.42 -4.14 -5.65
N GLN A 278 -8.37 -4.37 -4.85
CA GLN A 278 -7.80 -5.72 -4.66
C GLN A 278 -8.76 -6.66 -3.94
N LYS A 279 -9.49 -6.18 -2.93
CA LYS A 279 -10.49 -6.98 -2.22
C LYS A 279 -11.68 -7.39 -3.09
N ILE A 280 -12.02 -6.59 -4.12
CA ILE A 280 -13.02 -6.96 -5.14
C ILE A 280 -12.41 -7.62 -6.37
N HIS A 281 -11.20 -8.18 -6.25
CA HIS A 281 -10.48 -8.92 -7.29
C HIS A 281 -10.12 -8.11 -8.54
N GLY A 282 -10.11 -6.78 -8.43
CA GLY A 282 -9.73 -5.85 -9.49
C GLY A 282 -8.24 -5.53 -9.52
N LYS A 283 -7.87 -4.69 -10.47
CA LYS A 283 -6.54 -4.11 -10.63
C LYS A 283 -6.64 -2.60 -10.72
N ILE A 284 -5.66 -1.90 -10.15
CA ILE A 284 -5.54 -0.45 -10.25
C ILE A 284 -4.14 -0.10 -10.73
N SER A 285 -4.02 0.88 -11.60
CA SER A 285 -2.76 1.38 -12.14
C SER A 285 -2.83 2.89 -12.37
N MET A 286 -1.68 3.53 -12.44
CA MET A 286 -1.55 4.95 -12.77
C MET A 286 -0.60 5.11 -13.94
N GLU A 287 -0.98 6.00 -14.86
CA GLU A 287 -0.12 6.51 -15.92
C GLU A 287 -0.11 8.04 -15.84
N SER A 288 1.04 8.65 -16.07
CA SER A 288 1.16 10.11 -15.96
C SER A 288 2.13 10.68 -16.97
N GLU A 289 1.64 11.68 -17.70
CA GLU A 289 2.42 12.60 -18.51
C GLU A 289 2.03 14.02 -18.10
N ALA A 290 2.98 14.73 -17.51
CA ALA A 290 2.76 16.03 -16.89
C ALA A 290 2.04 17.03 -17.83
N TYR A 291 1.01 17.68 -17.34
CA TYR A 291 0.19 18.67 -18.04
C TYR A 291 -0.53 18.15 -19.28
N ILE A 292 -0.43 16.84 -19.60
CA ILE A 292 -1.11 16.19 -20.71
C ILE A 292 -2.20 15.31 -20.17
N LYS A 293 -1.85 14.24 -19.45
CA LYS A 293 -2.80 13.30 -18.87
C LYS A 293 -2.18 12.56 -17.69
N THR A 294 -2.77 12.69 -16.51
CA THR A 294 -2.52 11.81 -15.38
C THR A 294 -3.78 10.99 -15.14
N SER A 295 -3.72 9.69 -15.35
CA SER A 295 -4.88 8.81 -15.23
C SER A 295 -4.67 7.74 -14.19
N VAL A 296 -5.72 7.46 -13.42
CA VAL A 296 -5.83 6.29 -12.56
C VAL A 296 -6.88 5.36 -13.14
N LYS A 297 -6.44 4.20 -13.59
CA LYS A 297 -7.26 3.17 -14.22
C LYS A 297 -7.60 2.06 -13.21
N VAL A 298 -8.88 1.68 -13.17
CA VAL A 298 -9.39 0.53 -12.44
C VAL A 298 -9.93 -0.50 -13.44
N SER A 299 -9.54 -1.77 -13.25
CA SER A 299 -9.96 -2.90 -14.08
C SER A 299 -10.62 -3.96 -13.21
N LEU A 300 -11.87 -4.27 -13.45
CA LEU A 300 -12.68 -5.22 -12.68
C LEU A 300 -13.02 -6.44 -13.53
N PRO A 301 -12.94 -7.65 -13.00
CA PRO A 301 -13.31 -8.85 -13.76
C PRO A 301 -14.76 -8.79 -14.22
N LYS A 302 -15.00 -9.06 -15.51
CA LYS A 302 -16.35 -9.11 -16.07
C LYS A 302 -17.11 -10.29 -15.44
N SER A 303 -18.34 -10.05 -14.99
CA SER A 303 -19.21 -11.14 -14.56
C SER A 303 -19.52 -12.03 -15.76
N LYS A 304 -19.28 -13.33 -15.64
CA LYS A 304 -19.79 -14.28 -16.64
C LYS A 304 -21.31 -14.21 -16.61
N LYS A 305 -21.91 -14.04 -17.81
CA LYS A 305 -23.36 -14.07 -18.01
C LYS A 305 -23.98 -15.33 -17.44
#